data_c06f208fb0c7646b3e4fae5dbc60d99f
#
_entry.id   c06f208fb0c7646b3e4fae5dbc60d99f
#
_cell.length_a   1.000
_cell.length_b   1.000
_cell.length_c   1.000
_cell.angle_alpha   90.00
_cell.angle_beta   90.00
_cell.angle_gamma   90.00
#
_symmetry.space_group_name_H-M   'P 1'
#
loop_
_entity.id
_entity.type
_entity.pdbx_description
1 polymer ?
#
loop_
_entity_poly.entity_id
_entity_poly.type
_entity_poly.pdbx_seq_one_letter_code
_entity_poly.pdbx_strand_id
1 'polypeptide(L)'
;MSKKEIGIYIIKKILLFLASIFLLSVIVFYISRLAPGDPLVSYYGERVEKMSPEEHDWAMEKLGLNESVFVQYVKWLSNAFHGEFGISYKYKMDVLEVISGRVGNTMLLGGIGFVLIFTLALLLGILCAWHEEKWLDKIICQVGTVTSCIPEFWFSLVLILFFAVELHILPSSGAYTIGKEKDTADRIQHLILPVTVVVLGHLWYYAYMIRNKILEEVRADYVLLAKSKGLTKNSILFRHCLRNIIPSYLSIMAISVPHILGGTYIVETVFSYPGLGTLAYESARYKDYNLLMVLCILTGIVVVVCNMIAQTINERIDPRIRQ
;
A
#
# COMPACT_ATOMS: atom_id res chain seq x y z
N MET A 1 -7.33 -25.56 -21.14
CA MET A 1 -6.72 -26.34 -20.02
C MET A 1 -7.69 -27.44 -19.56
N SER A 2 -7.18 -28.65 -19.36
CA SER A 2 -7.97 -29.70 -18.73
C SER A 2 -8.22 -29.36 -17.26
N LYS A 3 -9.26 -29.96 -16.63
CA LYS A 3 -9.52 -29.77 -15.19
C LYS A 3 -8.32 -30.11 -14.30
N LYS A 4 -7.51 -31.08 -14.73
CA LYS A 4 -6.26 -31.49 -14.06
C LYS A 4 -5.17 -30.42 -14.12
N GLU A 5 -4.99 -29.78 -15.28
CA GLU A 5 -4.02 -28.70 -15.46
C GLU A 5 -4.39 -27.46 -14.65
N ILE A 6 -5.68 -27.12 -14.57
CA ILE A 6 -6.17 -26.04 -13.72
C ILE A 6 -5.88 -26.33 -12.23
N GLY A 7 -6.10 -27.56 -11.81
CA GLY A 7 -5.80 -27.97 -10.42
C GLY A 7 -4.31 -27.84 -10.09
N ILE A 8 -3.42 -28.32 -10.96
CA ILE A 8 -1.96 -28.22 -10.77
C ILE A 8 -1.51 -26.75 -10.73
N TYR A 9 -2.05 -25.92 -11.62
CA TYR A 9 -1.74 -24.49 -11.67
C TYR A 9 -2.15 -23.76 -10.35
N ILE A 10 -3.35 -24.03 -9.83
CA ILE A 10 -3.82 -23.45 -8.57
C ILE A 10 -2.94 -23.91 -7.40
N ILE A 11 -2.62 -25.21 -7.33
CA ILE A 11 -1.75 -25.76 -6.29
C ILE A 11 -0.37 -25.11 -6.34
N LYS A 12 0.24 -24.98 -7.52
CA LYS A 12 1.54 -24.29 -7.69
C LYS A 12 1.51 -22.84 -7.17
N LYS A 13 0.44 -22.09 -7.49
CA LYS A 13 0.27 -20.71 -6.99
C LYS A 13 0.10 -20.64 -5.47
N ILE A 14 -0.69 -21.55 -4.90
CA ILE A 14 -0.86 -21.62 -3.43
C ILE A 14 0.46 -21.97 -2.75
N LEU A 15 1.22 -22.93 -3.27
CA LEU A 15 2.52 -23.29 -2.72
C LEU A 15 3.52 -22.13 -2.79
N LEU A 16 3.58 -21.40 -3.91
CA LEU A 16 4.40 -20.21 -4.05
C LEU A 16 4.00 -19.12 -3.07
N PHE A 17 2.70 -18.90 -2.89
CA PHE A 17 2.15 -17.96 -1.91
C PHE A 17 2.60 -18.31 -0.49
N LEU A 18 2.38 -19.56 -0.06
CA LEU A 18 2.76 -20.03 1.27
C LEU A 18 4.26 -19.97 1.50
N ALA A 19 5.06 -20.36 0.50
CA ALA A 19 6.51 -20.28 0.56
C ALA A 19 7.00 -18.82 0.68
N SER A 20 6.40 -17.89 -0.06
CA SER A 20 6.73 -16.46 0.01
C SER A 20 6.44 -15.87 1.39
N ILE A 21 5.27 -16.17 1.98
CA ILE A 21 4.89 -15.70 3.31
C ILE A 21 5.79 -16.34 4.38
N PHE A 22 6.06 -17.64 4.27
CA PHE A 22 6.97 -18.31 5.19
C PHE A 22 8.36 -17.68 5.15
N LEU A 23 8.95 -17.49 3.97
CA LEU A 23 10.26 -16.85 3.82
C LEU A 23 10.25 -15.43 4.37
N LEU A 24 9.19 -14.65 4.07
CA LEU A 24 9.02 -13.31 4.62
C LEU A 24 8.97 -13.32 6.15
N SER A 25 8.20 -14.23 6.75
CA SER A 25 8.09 -14.33 8.22
C SER A 25 9.43 -14.66 8.88
N VAL A 26 10.22 -15.57 8.28
CA VAL A 26 11.57 -15.87 8.74
C VAL A 26 12.46 -14.62 8.69
N ILE A 27 12.51 -13.96 7.53
CA ILE A 27 13.37 -12.77 7.33
C ILE A 27 12.99 -11.67 8.31
N VAL A 28 11.71 -11.32 8.41
CA VAL A 28 11.24 -10.24 9.29
C VAL A 28 11.50 -10.57 10.75
N PHE A 29 11.27 -11.83 11.15
CA PHE A 29 11.54 -12.29 12.53
C PHE A 29 13.00 -12.12 12.89
N TYR A 30 13.91 -12.64 12.06
CA TYR A 30 15.35 -12.55 12.34
C TYR A 30 15.86 -11.12 12.30
N ILE A 31 15.44 -10.30 11.33
CA ILE A 31 15.81 -8.88 11.27
C ILE A 31 15.32 -8.14 12.52
N SER A 32 14.11 -8.42 13.00
CA SER A 32 13.58 -7.78 14.22
C SER A 32 14.41 -8.11 15.47
N ARG A 33 15.01 -9.30 15.53
CA ARG A 33 15.88 -9.72 16.64
C ARG A 33 17.32 -9.21 16.53
N LEU A 34 17.76 -8.83 15.32
CA LEU A 34 19.06 -8.19 15.09
C LEU A 34 19.03 -6.68 15.32
N ALA A 35 17.84 -6.09 15.48
CA ALA A 35 17.71 -4.66 15.71
C ALA A 35 18.40 -4.24 17.03
N PRO A 36 19.21 -3.16 17.05
CA PRO A 36 19.97 -2.75 18.21
C PRO A 36 19.07 -2.26 19.35
N GLY A 37 19.45 -2.62 20.59
CA GLY A 37 18.81 -2.19 21.83
C GLY A 37 18.11 -3.31 22.59
N ASP A 38 17.76 -3.02 23.84
CA ASP A 38 17.11 -3.95 24.74
C ASP A 38 15.62 -4.08 24.39
N PRO A 39 15.12 -5.30 24.08
CA PRO A 39 13.70 -5.53 23.77
C PRO A 39 12.78 -5.27 24.98
N LEU A 40 13.31 -5.26 26.20
CA LEU A 40 12.53 -4.93 27.41
C LEU A 40 12.12 -3.46 27.46
N VAL A 41 12.87 -2.56 26.81
CA VAL A 41 12.58 -1.11 26.80
C VAL A 41 11.18 -0.83 26.21
N SER A 42 10.74 -1.59 25.22
CA SER A 42 9.41 -1.43 24.66
C SER A 42 8.29 -1.79 25.62
N TYR A 43 8.54 -2.75 26.53
CA TYR A 43 7.55 -3.23 27.49
C TYR A 43 7.58 -2.49 28.81
N TYR A 44 8.77 -2.22 29.33
CA TYR A 44 8.97 -1.64 30.66
C TYR A 44 9.39 -0.16 30.62
N GLY A 45 9.71 0.39 29.43
CA GLY A 45 10.16 1.78 29.27
C GLY A 45 11.49 2.03 29.98
N GLU A 46 11.67 3.24 30.50
CA GLU A 46 12.86 3.67 31.25
C GLU A 46 13.10 2.87 32.54
N ARG A 47 12.15 2.07 33.00
CA ARG A 47 12.34 1.21 34.17
C ARG A 47 13.42 0.15 33.96
N VAL A 48 13.69 -0.23 32.73
CA VAL A 48 14.73 -1.22 32.39
C VAL A 48 16.11 -0.76 32.91
N GLU A 49 16.43 0.53 32.79
CA GLU A 49 17.69 1.09 33.28
C GLU A 49 17.84 1.04 34.80
N LYS A 50 16.74 0.87 35.53
CA LYS A 50 16.70 0.81 37.01
C LYS A 50 16.47 -0.60 37.52
N MET A 51 16.35 -1.61 36.66
CA MET A 51 16.20 -3.00 37.06
C MET A 51 17.47 -3.56 37.60
N SER A 52 17.38 -4.38 38.66
CA SER A 52 18.50 -5.22 39.07
C SER A 52 18.78 -6.28 38.00
N PRO A 53 20.00 -6.86 37.95
CA PRO A 53 20.30 -7.95 37.02
C PRO A 53 19.28 -9.12 37.14
N GLU A 54 18.84 -9.43 38.34
CA GLU A 54 17.88 -10.49 38.63
C GLU A 54 16.47 -10.17 38.08
N GLU A 55 16.04 -8.91 38.25
CA GLU A 55 14.77 -8.44 37.69
C GLU A 55 14.77 -8.40 36.15
N HIS A 56 15.92 -8.03 35.58
CA HIS A 56 16.11 -8.03 34.13
C HIS A 56 16.05 -9.46 33.56
N ASP A 57 16.79 -10.41 34.18
CA ASP A 57 16.76 -11.80 33.72
C ASP A 57 15.38 -12.44 33.86
N TRP A 58 14.69 -12.16 34.96
CA TRP A 58 13.30 -12.60 35.15
C TRP A 58 12.34 -12.02 34.08
N ALA A 59 12.51 -10.75 33.74
CA ALA A 59 11.70 -10.12 32.72
C ALA A 59 11.98 -10.71 31.32
N MET A 60 13.23 -11.01 31.01
CA MET A 60 13.65 -11.69 29.79
C MET A 60 13.05 -13.10 29.68
N GLU A 61 13.11 -13.86 30.79
CA GLU A 61 12.52 -15.20 30.86
C GLU A 61 10.99 -15.15 30.68
N LYS A 62 10.31 -14.24 31.36
CA LYS A 62 8.86 -14.05 31.29
C LYS A 62 8.38 -13.72 29.87
N LEU A 63 9.16 -12.99 29.10
CA LEU A 63 8.87 -12.65 27.70
C LEU A 63 9.42 -13.69 26.70
N GLY A 64 10.06 -14.77 27.20
CA GLY A 64 10.66 -15.84 26.38
C GLY A 64 11.85 -15.38 25.55
N LEU A 65 12.52 -14.29 25.92
CA LEU A 65 13.63 -13.69 25.19
C LEU A 65 14.99 -14.34 25.50
N ASN A 66 15.08 -15.17 26.54
CA ASN A 66 16.30 -15.91 26.90
C ASN A 66 16.54 -17.15 26.02
N GLU A 67 15.57 -17.55 25.22
CA GLU A 67 15.71 -18.71 24.36
C GLU A 67 16.46 -18.36 23.06
N SER A 68 16.98 -19.40 22.38
CA SER A 68 17.58 -19.18 21.06
C SER A 68 16.55 -18.59 20.09
N VAL A 69 17.00 -17.71 19.17
CA VAL A 69 16.13 -17.04 18.19
C VAL A 69 15.30 -18.05 17.37
N PHE A 70 15.88 -19.21 17.09
CA PHE A 70 15.19 -20.30 16.40
C PHE A 70 14.01 -20.84 17.22
N VAL A 71 14.20 -21.10 18.52
CA VAL A 71 13.13 -21.58 19.41
C VAL A 71 12.03 -20.53 19.54
N GLN A 72 12.40 -19.25 19.70
CA GLN A 72 11.44 -18.16 19.72
C GLN A 72 10.61 -18.10 18.44
N TYR A 73 11.25 -18.29 17.26
CA TYR A 73 10.55 -18.30 15.99
C TYR A 73 9.56 -19.47 15.87
N VAL A 74 9.98 -20.69 16.24
CA VAL A 74 9.12 -21.88 16.18
C VAL A 74 7.92 -21.74 17.11
N LYS A 75 8.12 -21.21 18.32
CA LYS A 75 7.02 -20.93 19.27
C LYS A 75 6.07 -19.87 18.71
N TRP A 76 6.62 -18.78 18.19
CA TRP A 76 5.80 -17.73 17.56
C TRP A 76 5.01 -18.27 16.37
N LEU A 77 5.63 -19.06 15.50
CA LEU A 77 4.96 -19.64 14.35
C LEU A 77 3.84 -20.62 14.77
N SER A 78 4.08 -21.44 15.79
CA SER A 78 3.07 -22.32 16.36
C SER A 78 1.87 -21.54 16.89
N ASN A 79 2.11 -20.47 17.65
CA ASN A 79 1.06 -19.61 18.21
C ASN A 79 0.29 -18.88 17.09
N ALA A 80 1.02 -18.40 16.05
CA ALA A 80 0.43 -17.74 14.90
C ALA A 80 -0.59 -18.62 14.15
N PHE A 81 -0.34 -19.94 14.06
CA PHE A 81 -1.32 -20.89 13.51
C PHE A 81 -2.59 -21.02 14.35
N HIS A 82 -2.57 -20.65 15.62
CA HIS A 82 -3.74 -20.59 16.49
C HIS A 82 -4.38 -19.19 16.56
N GLY A 83 -3.83 -18.24 15.80
CA GLY A 83 -4.29 -16.83 15.78
C GLY A 83 -3.69 -15.96 16.88
N GLU A 84 -2.72 -16.48 17.63
CA GLU A 84 -2.05 -15.77 18.71
C GLU A 84 -0.75 -15.16 18.20
N PHE A 85 -0.76 -13.87 17.86
CA PHE A 85 0.40 -13.14 17.35
C PHE A 85 1.21 -12.43 18.44
N GLY A 86 0.81 -12.59 19.70
CA GLY A 86 1.43 -12.00 20.86
C GLY A 86 0.85 -10.65 21.25
N ILE A 87 1.44 -10.07 22.29
CA ILE A 87 1.01 -8.79 22.86
C ILE A 87 1.89 -7.67 22.31
N SER A 88 1.29 -6.56 21.90
CA SER A 88 1.99 -5.33 21.61
C SER A 88 2.63 -4.79 22.90
N TYR A 89 3.93 -4.54 22.88
CA TYR A 89 4.64 -4.05 24.05
C TYR A 89 4.25 -2.61 24.39
N LYS A 90 3.99 -1.78 23.37
CA LYS A 90 3.60 -0.39 23.55
C LYS A 90 2.16 -0.25 24.06
N TYR A 91 1.23 -0.97 23.42
CA TYR A 91 -0.22 -0.81 23.70
C TYR A 91 -0.71 -1.72 24.82
N LYS A 92 0.06 -2.75 25.24
CA LYS A 92 -0.32 -3.74 26.25
C LYS A 92 -1.60 -4.52 25.92
N MET A 93 -1.89 -4.67 24.64
CA MET A 93 -3.07 -5.31 24.08
C MET A 93 -2.65 -6.35 23.05
N ASP A 94 -3.55 -7.25 22.68
CA ASP A 94 -3.31 -8.20 21.60
C ASP A 94 -2.98 -7.47 20.28
N VAL A 95 -2.00 -7.99 19.54
CA VAL A 95 -1.53 -7.38 18.28
C VAL A 95 -2.66 -7.26 17.26
N LEU A 96 -3.52 -8.29 17.14
CA LEU A 96 -4.64 -8.24 16.20
C LEU A 96 -5.69 -7.20 16.59
N GLU A 97 -5.94 -7.02 17.88
CA GLU A 97 -6.86 -6.01 18.37
C GLU A 97 -6.36 -4.59 18.01
N VAL A 98 -5.07 -4.32 18.24
CA VAL A 98 -4.44 -3.05 17.87
C VAL A 98 -4.54 -2.80 16.36
N ILE A 99 -4.23 -3.80 15.53
CA ILE A 99 -4.31 -3.71 14.07
C ILE A 99 -5.75 -3.48 13.60
N SER A 100 -6.70 -4.24 14.14
CA SER A 100 -8.12 -4.14 13.75
C SER A 100 -8.70 -2.76 14.00
N GLY A 101 -8.26 -2.08 15.06
CA GLY A 101 -8.66 -0.70 15.36
C GLY A 101 -8.13 0.35 14.38
N ARG A 102 -7.13 0.02 13.55
CA ARG A 102 -6.45 0.96 12.65
C ARG A 102 -6.64 0.64 11.16
N VAL A 103 -6.82 -0.62 10.81
CA VAL A 103 -6.92 -1.08 9.42
C VAL A 103 -8.02 -0.36 8.63
N GLY A 104 -9.17 -0.08 9.26
CA GLY A 104 -10.28 0.63 8.62
C GLY A 104 -9.90 2.02 8.11
N ASN A 105 -9.08 2.74 8.84
CA ASN A 105 -8.63 4.09 8.45
C ASN A 105 -7.68 4.03 7.25
N THR A 106 -6.71 3.12 7.24
CA THR A 106 -5.81 2.92 6.07
C THR A 106 -6.59 2.47 4.84
N MET A 107 -7.55 1.55 5.00
CA MET A 107 -8.40 1.10 3.90
C MET A 107 -9.28 2.23 3.35
N LEU A 108 -9.77 3.12 4.20
CA LEU A 108 -10.55 4.28 3.78
C LEU A 108 -9.70 5.28 3.00
N LEU A 109 -8.54 5.68 3.56
CA LEU A 109 -7.61 6.61 2.92
C LEU A 109 -7.07 6.03 1.60
N GLY A 110 -6.51 4.83 1.65
CA GLY A 110 -5.92 4.15 0.49
C GLY A 110 -6.96 3.77 -0.56
N GLY A 111 -8.15 3.33 -0.14
CA GLY A 111 -9.25 2.97 -1.04
C GLY A 111 -9.81 4.16 -1.81
N ILE A 112 -10.07 5.28 -1.13
CA ILE A 112 -10.51 6.53 -1.79
C ILE A 112 -9.40 7.03 -2.72
N GLY A 113 -8.15 7.08 -2.22
CA GLY A 113 -6.99 7.46 -3.03
C GLY A 113 -6.86 6.59 -4.28
N PHE A 114 -6.95 5.27 -4.15
CA PHE A 114 -6.87 4.31 -5.25
C PHE A 114 -7.93 4.57 -6.33
N VAL A 115 -9.19 4.72 -5.93
CA VAL A 115 -10.30 4.99 -6.87
C VAL A 115 -10.09 6.31 -7.61
N LEU A 116 -9.69 7.37 -6.88
CA LEU A 116 -9.46 8.69 -7.48
C LEU A 116 -8.24 8.67 -8.41
N ILE A 117 -7.11 8.07 -7.98
CA ILE A 117 -5.90 7.95 -8.80
C ILE A 117 -6.23 7.30 -10.13
N PHE A 118 -6.84 6.11 -10.13
CA PHE A 118 -7.07 5.37 -11.37
C PHE A 118 -8.15 5.99 -12.24
N THR A 119 -9.20 6.56 -11.66
CA THR A 119 -10.22 7.29 -12.42
C THR A 119 -9.61 8.51 -13.12
N LEU A 120 -8.88 9.34 -12.38
CA LEU A 120 -8.23 10.54 -12.94
C LEU A 120 -7.10 10.18 -13.91
N ALA A 121 -6.29 9.16 -13.60
CA ALA A 121 -5.21 8.70 -14.47
C ALA A 121 -5.73 8.17 -15.81
N LEU A 122 -6.86 7.46 -15.80
CA LEU A 122 -7.52 7.01 -17.05
C LEU A 122 -8.02 8.21 -17.87
N LEU A 123 -8.68 9.17 -17.22
CA LEU A 123 -9.18 10.38 -17.89
C LEU A 123 -8.03 11.20 -18.48
N LEU A 124 -6.97 11.45 -17.71
CA LEU A 124 -5.80 12.18 -18.19
C LEU A 124 -5.04 11.41 -19.29
N GLY A 125 -4.89 10.09 -19.14
CA GLY A 125 -4.27 9.24 -20.16
C GLY A 125 -5.01 9.27 -21.49
N ILE A 126 -6.35 9.21 -21.46
CA ILE A 126 -7.20 9.35 -22.66
C ILE A 126 -7.05 10.76 -23.25
N LEU A 127 -7.11 11.80 -22.42
CA LEU A 127 -7.01 13.18 -22.87
C LEU A 127 -5.66 13.47 -23.55
N CYS A 128 -4.57 12.99 -22.96
CA CYS A 128 -3.22 13.10 -23.52
C CYS A 128 -3.10 12.32 -24.84
N ALA A 129 -3.54 11.08 -24.89
CA ALA A 129 -3.50 10.27 -26.12
C ALA A 129 -4.38 10.85 -27.25
N TRP A 130 -5.50 11.45 -26.88
CA TRP A 130 -6.35 12.15 -27.84
C TRP A 130 -5.68 13.37 -28.48
N HIS A 131 -4.89 14.10 -27.68
CA HIS A 131 -4.18 15.32 -28.07
C HIS A 131 -2.67 15.07 -28.20
N GLU A 132 -2.27 13.85 -28.59
CA GLU A 132 -0.85 13.49 -28.72
C GLU A 132 -0.05 14.57 -29.42
N GLU A 133 1.10 14.93 -28.81
CA GLU A 133 2.04 15.98 -29.24
C GLU A 133 1.51 17.42 -29.27
N LYS A 134 0.21 17.64 -28.96
CA LYS A 134 -0.35 18.98 -28.86
C LYS A 134 0.01 19.64 -27.52
N TRP A 135 -0.27 20.94 -27.42
CA TRP A 135 0.04 21.75 -26.24
C TRP A 135 -0.54 21.17 -24.93
N LEU A 136 -1.74 20.60 -25.00
CA LEU A 136 -2.46 20.02 -23.86
C LEU A 136 -1.71 18.77 -23.30
N ASP A 137 -1.31 17.85 -24.18
CA ASP A 137 -0.49 16.69 -23.82
C ASP A 137 0.84 17.12 -23.20
N LYS A 138 1.52 18.11 -23.79
CA LYS A 138 2.80 18.64 -23.31
C LYS A 138 2.68 19.26 -21.93
N ILE A 139 1.65 20.09 -21.69
CA ILE A 139 1.43 20.72 -20.38
C ILE A 139 1.14 19.68 -19.31
N ILE A 140 0.23 18.72 -19.57
CA ILE A 140 -0.10 17.66 -18.60
C ILE A 140 1.14 16.85 -18.27
N CYS A 141 1.93 16.45 -19.26
CA CYS A 141 3.17 15.71 -19.02
C CYS A 141 4.21 16.55 -18.24
N GLN A 142 4.36 17.84 -18.55
CA GLN A 142 5.28 18.73 -17.82
C GLN A 142 4.86 18.94 -16.37
N VAL A 143 3.58 19.27 -16.14
CA VAL A 143 3.02 19.43 -14.79
C VAL A 143 3.22 18.13 -14.02
N GLY A 144 2.92 16.98 -14.64
CA GLY A 144 3.12 15.68 -14.03
C GLY A 144 4.57 15.41 -13.63
N THR A 145 5.51 15.73 -14.52
CA THR A 145 6.95 15.57 -14.23
C THR A 145 7.39 16.46 -13.06
N VAL A 146 7.00 17.72 -13.03
CA VAL A 146 7.34 18.64 -11.94
C VAL A 146 6.73 18.15 -10.61
N THR A 147 5.46 17.79 -10.61
CA THR A 147 4.77 17.34 -9.40
C THR A 147 5.35 16.04 -8.87
N SER A 148 5.75 15.11 -9.74
CA SER A 148 6.40 13.84 -9.34
C SER A 148 7.78 14.03 -8.68
N CYS A 149 8.43 15.18 -8.87
CA CYS A 149 9.69 15.49 -8.19
C CYS A 149 9.49 16.02 -6.77
N ILE A 150 8.26 16.34 -6.37
CA ILE A 150 7.96 16.89 -5.05
C ILE A 150 7.78 15.73 -4.06
N PRO A 151 8.58 15.64 -2.98
CA PRO A 151 8.39 14.60 -1.97
C PRO A 151 7.03 14.71 -1.27
N GLU A 152 6.32 13.60 -1.08
CA GLU A 152 4.97 13.57 -0.48
C GLU A 152 4.92 14.20 0.91
N PHE A 153 5.94 13.95 1.75
CA PHE A 153 5.98 14.55 3.08
C PHE A 153 6.08 16.08 3.03
N TRP A 154 6.88 16.63 2.11
CA TRP A 154 7.04 18.07 1.92
C TRP A 154 5.73 18.69 1.43
N PHE A 155 5.11 18.05 0.43
CA PHE A 155 3.82 18.48 -0.09
C PHE A 155 2.72 18.46 0.98
N SER A 156 2.71 17.43 1.84
CA SER A 156 1.81 17.36 3.00
C SER A 156 1.98 18.57 3.92
N LEU A 157 3.22 18.94 4.26
CA LEU A 157 3.50 20.07 5.14
C LEU A 157 3.05 21.41 4.51
N VAL A 158 3.26 21.59 3.20
CA VAL A 158 2.79 22.78 2.49
C VAL A 158 1.26 22.89 2.53
N LEU A 159 0.54 21.78 2.30
CA LEU A 159 -0.92 21.78 2.36
C LEU A 159 -1.43 22.05 3.78
N ILE A 160 -0.81 21.47 4.81
CA ILE A 160 -1.16 21.74 6.21
C ILE A 160 -0.96 23.23 6.51
N LEU A 161 0.21 23.77 6.18
CA LEU A 161 0.52 25.19 6.42
C LEU A 161 -0.52 26.09 5.77
N PHE A 162 -0.84 25.86 4.50
CA PHE A 162 -1.73 26.74 3.75
C PHE A 162 -3.20 26.58 4.16
N PHE A 163 -3.73 25.35 4.18
CA PHE A 163 -5.16 25.11 4.40
C PHE A 163 -5.56 25.02 5.87
N ALA A 164 -4.70 24.51 6.74
CA ALA A 164 -5.02 24.34 8.14
C ALA A 164 -4.53 25.51 9.01
N VAL A 165 -3.32 26.04 8.74
CA VAL A 165 -2.71 27.08 9.58
C VAL A 165 -3.07 28.47 9.09
N GLU A 166 -2.90 28.79 7.78
CA GLU A 166 -3.17 30.14 7.28
C GLU A 166 -4.65 30.38 7.02
N LEU A 167 -5.32 29.48 6.33
CA LEU A 167 -6.73 29.64 5.95
C LEU A 167 -7.73 29.16 7.00
N HIS A 168 -7.32 28.27 7.92
CA HIS A 168 -8.16 27.68 8.96
C HIS A 168 -9.43 26.99 8.44
N ILE A 169 -9.40 26.43 7.22
CA ILE A 169 -10.57 25.81 6.57
C ILE A 169 -10.59 24.29 6.65
N LEU A 170 -9.44 23.65 6.87
CA LEU A 170 -9.32 22.19 6.97
C LEU A 170 -8.51 21.80 8.21
N PRO A 171 -8.77 20.63 8.80
CA PRO A 171 -8.00 20.15 9.95
C PRO A 171 -6.56 19.77 9.55
N SER A 172 -5.64 20.00 10.46
CA SER A 172 -4.21 19.71 10.24
C SER A 172 -3.83 18.26 10.49
N SER A 173 -4.61 17.51 11.28
CA SER A 173 -4.22 16.16 11.73
C SER A 173 -5.40 15.35 12.25
N GLY A 174 -5.20 14.03 12.38
CA GLY A 174 -6.19 13.11 12.92
C GLY A 174 -7.20 12.61 11.87
N ALA A 175 -8.07 11.69 12.28
CA ALA A 175 -9.14 11.14 11.44
C ALA A 175 -10.51 11.78 11.71
N TYR A 176 -10.63 12.51 12.82
CA TYR A 176 -11.81 13.22 13.27
C TYR A 176 -11.47 14.15 14.45
N THR A 177 -12.32 15.12 14.71
CA THR A 177 -12.24 15.98 15.90
C THR A 177 -12.68 15.20 17.13
N ILE A 178 -11.97 15.36 18.26
CA ILE A 178 -12.29 14.69 19.53
C ILE A 178 -13.76 14.98 19.89
N GLY A 179 -14.53 13.92 20.16
CA GLY A 179 -15.97 14.01 20.45
C GLY A 179 -16.87 13.97 19.21
N LYS A 180 -16.30 13.91 17.99
CA LYS A 180 -17.04 13.81 16.72
C LYS A 180 -16.73 12.53 15.94
N GLU A 181 -16.40 11.44 16.64
CA GLU A 181 -15.99 10.16 16.02
C GLU A 181 -17.01 9.58 15.04
N LYS A 182 -18.29 9.90 15.25
CA LYS A 182 -19.42 9.42 14.42
C LYS A 182 -19.89 10.45 13.38
N ASP A 183 -19.32 11.66 13.37
CA ASP A 183 -19.68 12.69 12.41
C ASP A 183 -18.97 12.43 11.08
N THR A 184 -19.76 12.04 10.09
CA THR A 184 -19.24 11.74 8.74
C THR A 184 -18.69 12.99 8.06
N ALA A 185 -19.29 14.17 8.29
CA ALA A 185 -18.82 15.41 7.67
C ALA A 185 -17.45 15.82 8.20
N ASP A 186 -17.26 15.71 9.52
CA ASP A 186 -15.96 15.95 10.17
C ASP A 186 -14.89 14.96 9.66
N ARG A 187 -15.22 13.66 9.54
CA ARG A 187 -14.31 12.66 8.98
C ARG A 187 -13.92 12.95 7.53
N ILE A 188 -14.85 13.42 6.71
CA ILE A 188 -14.55 13.82 5.33
C ILE A 188 -13.59 15.00 5.31
N GLN A 189 -13.77 16.01 6.16
CA GLN A 189 -12.85 17.16 6.24
C GLN A 189 -11.42 16.72 6.57
N HIS A 190 -11.25 15.77 7.51
CA HIS A 190 -9.94 15.21 7.86
C HIS A 190 -9.31 14.35 6.75
N LEU A 191 -10.10 13.85 5.81
CA LEU A 191 -9.61 13.06 4.67
C LEU A 191 -9.16 13.91 3.48
N ILE A 192 -9.66 15.14 3.34
CA ILE A 192 -9.41 15.96 2.14
C ILE A 192 -7.91 16.14 1.88
N LEU A 193 -7.15 16.64 2.85
CA LEU A 193 -5.71 16.88 2.67
C LEU A 193 -4.93 15.58 2.49
N PRO A 194 -5.07 14.55 3.34
CA PRO A 194 -4.40 13.26 3.15
C PRO A 194 -4.68 12.63 1.79
N VAL A 195 -5.95 12.56 1.37
CA VAL A 195 -6.33 12.01 0.05
C VAL A 195 -5.73 12.83 -1.08
N THR A 196 -5.71 14.15 -0.97
CA THR A 196 -5.11 15.03 -2.01
C THR A 196 -3.63 14.72 -2.21
N VAL A 197 -2.88 14.52 -1.11
CA VAL A 197 -1.46 14.17 -1.19
C VAL A 197 -1.27 12.80 -1.86
N VAL A 198 -1.97 11.77 -1.38
CA VAL A 198 -1.90 10.41 -1.96
C VAL A 198 -2.23 10.43 -3.44
N VAL A 199 -3.29 11.15 -3.81
CA VAL A 199 -3.71 11.25 -5.23
C VAL A 199 -2.66 11.94 -6.06
N LEU A 200 -2.21 13.13 -5.68
CA LEU A 200 -1.26 13.91 -6.50
C LEU A 200 0.12 13.27 -6.55
N GLY A 201 0.55 12.59 -5.48
CA GLY A 201 1.82 11.86 -5.45
C GLY A 201 1.89 10.69 -6.45
N HIS A 202 0.74 10.06 -6.75
CA HIS A 202 0.71 8.86 -7.58
C HIS A 202 0.05 9.06 -8.96
N LEU A 203 -0.87 10.02 -9.09
CA LEU A 203 -1.69 10.27 -10.27
C LEU A 203 -0.87 10.35 -11.56
N TRP A 204 0.18 11.14 -11.54
CA TRP A 204 0.94 11.47 -12.75
C TRP A 204 1.69 10.28 -13.31
N TYR A 205 2.27 9.47 -12.43
CA TYR A 205 2.95 8.24 -12.80
C TYR A 205 2.01 7.27 -13.53
N TYR A 206 0.82 7.03 -12.96
CA TYR A 206 -0.17 6.13 -13.57
C TYR A 206 -0.84 6.73 -14.80
N ALA A 207 -1.08 8.02 -14.82
CA ALA A 207 -1.59 8.72 -16.03
C ALA A 207 -0.63 8.56 -17.21
N TYR A 208 0.68 8.69 -16.96
CA TYR A 208 1.69 8.50 -17.98
C TYR A 208 1.76 7.04 -18.46
N MET A 209 1.70 6.07 -17.57
CA MET A 209 1.66 4.64 -17.93
C MET A 209 0.44 4.33 -18.81
N ILE A 210 -0.74 4.81 -18.41
CA ILE A 210 -2.00 4.58 -19.15
C ILE A 210 -1.95 5.27 -20.51
N ARG A 211 -1.47 6.52 -20.57
CA ARG A 211 -1.23 7.24 -21.83
C ARG A 211 -0.39 6.41 -22.80
N ASN A 212 0.74 5.87 -22.33
CA ASN A 212 1.62 5.08 -23.18
C ASN A 212 0.94 3.80 -23.68
N LYS A 213 0.16 3.13 -22.83
CA LYS A 213 -0.61 1.95 -23.26
C LYS A 213 -1.69 2.28 -24.30
N ILE A 214 -2.35 3.42 -24.17
CA ILE A 214 -3.31 3.88 -25.18
C ILE A 214 -2.60 4.18 -26.51
N LEU A 215 -1.43 4.83 -26.47
CA LEU A 215 -0.66 5.16 -27.68
C LEU A 215 -0.09 3.92 -28.35
N GLU A 216 0.33 2.89 -27.61
CA GLU A 216 0.67 1.58 -28.19
C GLU A 216 -0.50 1.02 -29.02
N GLU A 217 -1.70 1.00 -28.47
CA GLU A 217 -2.90 0.52 -29.16
C GLU A 217 -3.29 1.38 -30.38
N VAL A 218 -3.16 2.70 -30.27
CA VAL A 218 -3.46 3.63 -31.37
C VAL A 218 -2.52 3.41 -32.58
N ARG A 219 -1.32 2.87 -32.35
CA ARG A 219 -0.32 2.57 -33.38
C ARG A 219 -0.38 1.14 -33.91
N ALA A 220 -1.25 0.30 -33.38
CA ALA A 220 -1.40 -1.09 -33.78
C ALA A 220 -2.01 -1.23 -35.19
N ASP A 221 -1.66 -2.32 -35.89
CA ASP A 221 -2.08 -2.57 -37.28
C ASP A 221 -3.62 -2.61 -37.47
N TYR A 222 -4.35 -3.10 -36.46
CA TYR A 222 -5.82 -3.12 -36.55
C TYR A 222 -6.42 -1.71 -36.60
N VAL A 223 -5.72 -0.69 -36.05
CA VAL A 223 -6.14 0.71 -36.14
C VAL A 223 -5.96 1.25 -37.55
N LEU A 224 -4.89 0.85 -38.27
CA LEU A 224 -4.72 1.18 -39.69
C LEU A 224 -5.86 0.60 -40.51
N LEU A 225 -6.23 -0.65 -40.25
CA LEU A 225 -7.37 -1.29 -40.91
C LEU A 225 -8.70 -0.57 -40.58
N ALA A 226 -8.88 -0.15 -39.35
CA ALA A 226 -10.08 0.61 -38.95
C ALA A 226 -10.17 1.97 -39.64
N LYS A 227 -9.02 2.67 -39.79
CA LYS A 227 -8.93 3.93 -40.53
C LYS A 227 -9.23 3.72 -42.04
N SER A 228 -8.72 2.65 -42.65
CA SER A 228 -8.98 2.34 -44.07
C SER A 228 -10.45 2.02 -44.33
N LYS A 229 -11.20 1.53 -43.31
CA LYS A 229 -12.67 1.34 -43.34
C LYS A 229 -13.45 2.62 -43.07
N GLY A 230 -12.80 3.77 -42.89
CA GLY A 230 -13.47 5.06 -42.70
C GLY A 230 -14.00 5.29 -41.28
N LEU A 231 -13.55 4.52 -40.26
CA LEU A 231 -13.98 4.75 -38.90
C LEU A 231 -13.39 6.06 -38.33
N THR A 232 -14.22 6.80 -37.58
CA THR A 232 -13.80 8.05 -36.94
C THR A 232 -12.82 7.82 -35.82
N LYS A 233 -11.97 8.82 -35.51
CA LYS A 233 -10.99 8.77 -34.40
C LYS A 233 -11.67 8.40 -33.09
N ASN A 234 -12.85 8.94 -32.80
CA ASN A 234 -13.63 8.63 -31.60
C ASN A 234 -13.99 7.15 -31.53
N SER A 235 -14.55 6.60 -32.63
CA SER A 235 -14.92 5.18 -32.66
C SER A 235 -13.70 4.28 -32.46
N ILE A 236 -12.59 4.60 -33.10
CA ILE A 236 -11.35 3.84 -32.95
C ILE A 236 -10.86 3.87 -31.48
N LEU A 237 -10.76 5.06 -30.88
CA LEU A 237 -10.26 5.20 -29.53
C LEU A 237 -11.18 4.53 -28.49
N PHE A 238 -12.46 4.92 -28.45
CA PHE A 238 -13.38 4.47 -27.39
C PHE A 238 -13.87 3.04 -27.57
N ARG A 239 -14.06 2.56 -28.80
CA ARG A 239 -14.64 1.24 -29.07
C ARG A 239 -13.60 0.14 -29.24
N HIS A 240 -12.41 0.50 -29.76
CA HIS A 240 -11.35 -0.47 -30.05
C HIS A 240 -10.18 -0.35 -29.07
N CYS A 241 -9.46 0.79 -29.05
CA CYS A 241 -8.25 0.93 -28.24
C CYS A 241 -8.54 0.80 -26.73
N LEU A 242 -9.52 1.54 -26.19
CA LEU A 242 -9.82 1.48 -24.75
C LEU A 242 -10.28 0.09 -24.32
N ARG A 243 -11.00 -0.64 -25.14
CA ARG A 243 -11.39 -2.00 -24.82
C ARG A 243 -10.19 -2.94 -24.71
N ASN A 244 -9.19 -2.74 -25.57
CA ASN A 244 -7.99 -3.57 -25.58
C ASN A 244 -7.03 -3.26 -24.42
N ILE A 245 -7.02 -2.03 -23.90
CA ILE A 245 -6.17 -1.67 -22.74
C ILE A 245 -6.77 -2.10 -21.40
N ILE A 246 -8.09 -2.40 -21.30
CA ILE A 246 -8.73 -2.77 -20.03
C ILE A 246 -7.93 -3.81 -19.26
N PRO A 247 -7.47 -4.90 -19.85
CA PRO A 247 -6.72 -5.90 -19.15
C PRO A 247 -5.38 -5.37 -18.61
N SER A 248 -4.61 -4.64 -19.44
CA SER A 248 -3.36 -4.00 -18.99
C SER A 248 -3.62 -2.97 -17.89
N TYR A 249 -4.71 -2.21 -17.99
CA TYR A 249 -5.14 -1.26 -16.98
C TYR A 249 -5.44 -1.95 -15.64
N LEU A 250 -6.20 -3.04 -15.63
CA LEU A 250 -6.48 -3.82 -14.43
C LEU A 250 -5.20 -4.42 -13.81
N SER A 251 -4.26 -4.83 -14.64
CA SER A 251 -2.96 -5.32 -14.19
C SER A 251 -2.14 -4.23 -13.52
N ILE A 252 -2.08 -3.03 -14.10
CA ILE A 252 -1.45 -1.86 -13.51
C ILE A 252 -2.11 -1.53 -12.15
N MET A 253 -3.43 -1.55 -12.08
CA MET A 253 -4.17 -1.35 -10.82
C MET A 253 -3.75 -2.35 -9.75
N ALA A 254 -3.68 -3.64 -10.08
CA ALA A 254 -3.31 -4.67 -9.10
C ALA A 254 -1.87 -4.50 -8.59
N ILE A 255 -0.91 -4.22 -9.48
CA ILE A 255 0.50 -4.00 -9.10
C ILE A 255 0.69 -2.70 -8.31
N SER A 256 -0.18 -1.72 -8.48
CA SER A 256 -0.07 -0.42 -7.81
C SER A 256 -0.46 -0.43 -6.34
N VAL A 257 -1.25 -1.39 -5.89
CA VAL A 257 -1.76 -1.43 -4.50
C VAL A 257 -0.63 -1.35 -3.46
N PRO A 258 0.45 -2.17 -3.53
CA PRO A 258 1.57 -2.04 -2.62
C PRO A 258 2.26 -0.67 -2.65
N HIS A 259 2.38 -0.08 -3.83
CA HIS A 259 3.01 1.22 -4.02
C HIS A 259 2.20 2.35 -3.37
N ILE A 260 0.87 2.35 -3.59
CA ILE A 260 -0.04 3.31 -2.96
C ILE A 260 -0.08 3.13 -1.44
N LEU A 261 -0.09 1.88 -0.94
CA LEU A 261 -0.01 1.61 0.49
C LEU A 261 1.30 2.16 1.11
N GLY A 262 2.42 2.06 0.39
CA GLY A 262 3.68 2.66 0.83
C GLY A 262 3.59 4.19 0.98
N GLY A 263 2.95 4.87 0.03
CA GLY A 263 2.67 6.31 0.08
C GLY A 263 1.72 6.69 1.21
N THR A 264 0.66 5.90 1.44
CA THR A 264 -0.25 6.18 2.55
C THR A 264 0.46 6.16 3.91
N TYR A 265 1.49 5.36 4.10
CA TYR A 265 2.27 5.31 5.35
C TYR A 265 2.94 6.64 5.69
N ILE A 266 3.51 7.30 4.68
CA ILE A 266 4.12 8.63 4.84
C ILE A 266 3.04 9.66 5.18
N VAL A 267 1.95 9.66 4.44
CA VAL A 267 0.84 10.59 4.62
C VAL A 267 0.17 10.41 5.98
N GLU A 268 -0.13 9.17 6.39
CA GLU A 268 -0.68 8.87 7.71
C GLU A 268 0.21 9.42 8.83
N THR A 269 1.54 9.26 8.68
CA THR A 269 2.49 9.73 9.70
C THR A 269 2.50 11.26 9.79
N VAL A 270 2.56 11.97 8.67
CA VAL A 270 2.62 13.44 8.64
C VAL A 270 1.32 14.05 9.17
N PHE A 271 0.17 13.52 8.75
CA PHE A 271 -1.13 14.00 9.22
C PHE A 271 -1.56 13.41 10.58
N SER A 272 -0.70 12.62 11.24
CA SER A 272 -1.08 11.86 12.44
C SER A 272 -2.41 11.13 12.28
N TYR A 273 -2.67 10.66 11.07
CA TYR A 273 -3.88 9.91 10.74
C TYR A 273 -3.75 8.48 11.28
N PRO A 274 -4.67 8.00 12.13
CA PRO A 274 -4.49 6.76 12.88
C PRO A 274 -4.70 5.51 12.02
N GLY A 275 -3.73 5.20 11.17
CA GLY A 275 -3.73 4.05 10.29
C GLY A 275 -2.62 3.03 10.58
N LEU A 276 -2.41 2.06 9.66
CA LEU A 276 -1.38 1.02 9.77
C LEU A 276 0.03 1.58 9.56
N GLY A 277 0.18 2.64 8.77
CA GLY A 277 1.46 3.28 8.53
C GLY A 277 2.00 3.98 9.77
N THR A 278 1.16 4.78 10.45
CA THR A 278 1.51 5.37 11.75
C THR A 278 1.83 4.29 12.76
N LEU A 279 1.06 3.20 12.75
CA LEU A 279 1.27 2.07 13.64
C LEU A 279 2.61 1.38 13.38
N ALA A 280 2.99 1.17 12.12
CA ALA A 280 4.26 0.59 11.73
C ALA A 280 5.45 1.49 12.12
N TYR A 281 5.34 2.80 11.87
CA TYR A 281 6.34 3.78 12.29
C TYR A 281 6.54 3.78 13.81
N GLU A 282 5.45 3.83 14.57
CA GLU A 282 5.50 3.81 16.03
C GLU A 282 6.09 2.49 16.55
N SER A 283 5.70 1.35 15.97
CA SER A 283 6.23 0.04 16.35
C SER A 283 7.74 -0.06 16.14
N ALA A 284 8.23 0.47 15.02
CA ALA A 284 9.66 0.53 14.75
C ALA A 284 10.39 1.45 15.74
N ARG A 285 9.85 2.65 15.97
CA ARG A 285 10.42 3.65 16.87
C ARG A 285 10.50 3.17 18.32
N TYR A 286 9.46 2.48 18.79
CA TYR A 286 9.38 1.99 20.18
C TYR A 286 9.81 0.53 20.32
N LYS A 287 10.38 -0.08 19.27
CA LYS A 287 10.90 -1.46 19.28
C LYS A 287 9.81 -2.50 19.64
N ASP A 288 8.56 -2.23 19.27
CA ASP A 288 7.46 -3.17 19.42
C ASP A 288 7.53 -4.24 18.32
N TYR A 289 8.44 -5.19 18.51
CA TYR A 289 8.77 -6.17 17.47
C TYR A 289 7.61 -7.10 17.13
N ASN A 290 6.75 -7.45 18.11
CA ASN A 290 5.58 -8.30 17.85
C ASN A 290 4.62 -7.62 16.89
N LEU A 291 4.27 -6.36 17.16
CA LEU A 291 3.38 -5.57 16.32
C LEU A 291 4.01 -5.27 14.96
N LEU A 292 5.27 -4.83 14.93
CA LEU A 292 5.99 -4.53 13.68
C LEU A 292 6.06 -5.74 12.76
N MET A 293 6.37 -6.92 13.30
CA MET A 293 6.47 -8.16 12.54
C MET A 293 5.15 -8.52 11.87
N VAL A 294 4.03 -8.45 12.60
CA VAL A 294 2.72 -8.77 12.05
C VAL A 294 2.31 -7.76 10.98
N LEU A 295 2.60 -6.46 11.17
CA LEU A 295 2.35 -5.43 10.17
C LEU A 295 3.17 -5.66 8.88
N CYS A 296 4.45 -6.03 9.00
CA CYS A 296 5.29 -6.37 7.85
C CYS A 296 4.74 -7.59 7.09
N ILE A 297 4.34 -8.63 7.82
CA ILE A 297 3.75 -9.85 7.21
C ILE A 297 2.42 -9.51 6.53
N LEU A 298 1.55 -8.74 7.17
CA LEU A 298 0.28 -8.29 6.60
C LEU A 298 0.49 -7.52 5.29
N THR A 299 1.41 -6.56 5.30
CA THR A 299 1.78 -5.79 4.09
C THR A 299 2.32 -6.73 3.01
N GLY A 300 3.20 -7.67 3.37
CA GLY A 300 3.73 -8.67 2.45
C GLY A 300 2.66 -9.57 1.85
N ILE A 301 1.66 -9.99 2.63
CA ILE A 301 0.50 -10.75 2.14
C ILE A 301 -0.24 -9.94 1.07
N VAL A 302 -0.52 -8.66 1.34
CA VAL A 302 -1.19 -7.78 0.37
C VAL A 302 -0.38 -7.69 -0.92
N VAL A 303 0.95 -7.48 -0.83
CA VAL A 303 1.85 -7.43 -1.99
C VAL A 303 1.77 -8.70 -2.82
N VAL A 304 1.91 -9.87 -2.17
CA VAL A 304 1.91 -11.17 -2.87
C VAL A 304 0.56 -11.44 -3.52
N VAL A 305 -0.54 -11.17 -2.82
CA VAL A 305 -1.90 -11.34 -3.37
C VAL A 305 -2.13 -10.44 -4.59
N CYS A 306 -1.77 -9.16 -4.51
CA CYS A 306 -1.92 -8.22 -5.62
C CYS A 306 -1.08 -8.63 -6.84
N ASN A 307 0.17 -9.08 -6.63
CA ASN A 307 1.01 -9.59 -7.69
C ASN A 307 0.43 -10.87 -8.33
N MET A 308 -0.13 -11.77 -7.54
CA MET A 308 -0.79 -12.97 -8.07
C MET A 308 -2.04 -12.64 -8.89
N ILE A 309 -2.82 -11.64 -8.46
CA ILE A 309 -3.96 -11.13 -9.22
C ILE A 309 -3.50 -10.55 -10.55
N ALA A 310 -2.50 -9.65 -10.53
CA ALA A 310 -1.94 -9.04 -11.72
C ALA A 310 -1.40 -10.08 -12.71
N GLN A 311 -0.63 -11.06 -12.21
CA GLN A 311 -0.12 -12.15 -13.03
C GLN A 311 -1.26 -12.99 -13.64
N THR A 312 -2.30 -13.31 -12.87
CA THR A 312 -3.46 -14.07 -13.35
C THR A 312 -4.22 -13.31 -14.44
N ILE A 313 -4.34 -11.99 -14.31
CA ILE A 313 -4.92 -11.12 -15.34
C ILE A 313 -4.06 -11.20 -16.61
N ASN A 314 -2.74 -10.98 -16.50
CA ASN A 314 -1.82 -11.01 -17.63
C ASN A 314 -1.83 -12.35 -18.37
N GLU A 315 -1.80 -13.46 -17.64
CA GLU A 315 -1.85 -14.81 -18.24
C GLU A 315 -3.18 -15.12 -18.96
N ARG A 316 -4.28 -14.48 -18.56
CA ARG A 316 -5.57 -14.60 -19.28
C ARG A 316 -5.59 -13.80 -20.58
N ILE A 317 -4.85 -12.70 -20.61
CA ILE A 317 -4.79 -11.77 -21.74
C ILE A 317 -3.84 -12.31 -22.79
N ASP A 318 -2.63 -12.67 -22.39
CA ASP A 318 -1.62 -13.27 -23.25
C ASP A 318 -1.29 -14.70 -22.80
N PRO A 319 -1.95 -15.70 -23.41
CA PRO A 319 -1.68 -17.10 -23.08
C PRO A 319 -0.23 -17.56 -23.37
N ARG A 320 0.57 -16.77 -24.10
CA ARG A 320 1.97 -17.09 -24.41
C ARG A 320 2.89 -16.90 -23.21
N ILE A 321 2.48 -16.12 -22.22
CA ILE A 321 3.23 -15.86 -20.97
C ILE A 321 3.11 -17.05 -19.99
N ARG A 322 2.21 -17.99 -20.23
CA ARG A 322 2.06 -19.21 -19.44
C ARG A 322 3.23 -20.18 -19.72
N GLN A 323 4.37 -19.99 -19.05
CA GLN A 323 5.46 -20.96 -19.00
C GLN A 323 5.52 -21.65 -17.64
#